data_d9cf3a837a4f9796674abb0ebb4d76e3
#
_entry.id   d9cf3a837a4f9796674abb0ebb4d76e3
#
_cell.length_a   1.000
_cell.length_b   1.000
_cell.length_c   1.000
_cell.angle_alpha   90.00
_cell.angle_beta   90.00
_cell.angle_gamma   90.00
#
_symmetry.space_group_name_H-M   'P 1'
#
loop_
_entity.id
_entity.type
_entity.pdbx_description
1 polymer ?
#
loop_
_entity_poly.entity_id
_entity_poly.type
_entity_poly.pdbx_seq_one_letter_code
_entity_poly.pdbx_strand_id
1 'polypeptide(L)'
;MPIVKVAEVARKNVDYVIIGGGTSGLVAAVRLSEDPSVTVLVLEAGQDNLGDPKIDVPLQLGHTFRNPQYDWAFMTTKQKNANDREILWSRGKGLGGSSAINFYVWIKPPAADIDALEKLGNPGWNWANYEKYSKKAETFHLPTTEQTDLYPHTFDLKARGTSGPVQVAIPAHVHTLDKLFQETMVNKGLKAINDPYSGDINGTWIASSTLDPRTWTRSSSATAYLVPNISRSNLKVLTGALVSRIIFDPATADRERTATAVKFIHGDAIYEVNVDKEVILCAGTINSPQILELSGIGQPEVLSRVGIDVEIDLPGVGENLQEHVSTSTIYELDPGSSHETWDLMRDPEYAAEAKALYAAGKGMQRSGLTSFSYFPLSLVNPEESRVLIDRLEAEVDAQPSQ
;
A
#
# COMPACT_ATOMS: atom_id res chain seq x y z
N MET A 1 3.55 -11.24 24.66
CA MET A 1 3.11 -10.91 23.27
C MET A 1 3.47 -9.45 23.00
N PRO A 2 3.87 -9.06 21.82
CA PRO A 2 4.23 -7.65 21.53
C PRO A 2 3.02 -6.72 21.51
N ILE A 3 1.78 -7.23 21.33
CA ILE A 3 0.59 -6.40 21.51
C ILE A 3 0.41 -6.17 23.01
N VAL A 4 0.60 -4.91 23.42
CA VAL A 4 0.70 -4.50 24.80
C VAL A 4 -0.49 -3.64 25.23
N LYS A 5 -0.68 -3.52 26.55
CA LYS A 5 -1.66 -2.59 27.12
C LYS A 5 -1.05 -1.18 27.25
N VAL A 6 -1.89 -0.15 27.20
CA VAL A 6 -1.46 1.24 27.31
C VAL A 6 -0.61 1.52 28.55
N ALA A 7 -0.91 0.89 29.69
CA ALA A 7 -0.14 1.05 30.93
C ALA A 7 1.32 0.57 30.82
N GLU A 8 1.65 -0.26 29.86
CA GLU A 8 3.00 -0.77 29.64
C GLU A 8 3.88 0.22 28.86
N VAL A 9 3.28 1.20 28.19
CA VAL A 9 3.99 2.16 27.32
C VAL A 9 3.79 3.62 27.73
N ALA A 10 2.68 3.96 28.34
CA ALA A 10 2.41 5.34 28.76
C ALA A 10 3.48 5.86 29.74
N ARG A 11 4.01 7.05 29.46
CA ARG A 11 5.09 7.72 30.22
C ARG A 11 6.37 6.89 30.35
N LYS A 12 6.60 5.95 29.44
CA LYS A 12 7.85 5.18 29.36
C LYS A 12 8.77 5.80 28.33
N ASN A 13 10.05 5.50 28.45
CA ASN A 13 11.03 5.80 27.44
C ASN A 13 11.19 4.60 26.49
N VAL A 14 11.27 4.89 25.22
CA VAL A 14 11.59 3.91 24.16
C VAL A 14 12.57 4.55 23.18
N ASP A 15 13.45 3.74 22.59
CA ASP A 15 14.40 4.25 21.61
C ASP A 15 13.71 4.78 20.35
N TYR A 16 12.77 4.00 19.81
CA TYR A 16 12.06 4.34 18.58
C TYR A 16 10.55 4.26 18.76
N VAL A 17 9.84 5.30 18.34
CA VAL A 17 8.38 5.29 18.20
C VAL A 17 8.03 5.30 16.72
N ILE A 18 7.31 4.27 16.28
CA ILE A 18 6.78 4.16 14.92
C ILE A 18 5.31 4.57 14.96
N ILE A 19 4.96 5.65 14.27
CA ILE A 19 3.58 6.13 14.16
C ILE A 19 2.91 5.48 12.95
N GLY A 20 2.01 4.54 13.20
CA GLY A 20 1.30 3.73 12.21
C GLY A 20 1.87 2.33 12.05
N GLY A 21 1.05 1.32 12.34
CA GLY A 21 1.33 -0.12 12.15
C GLY A 21 0.97 -0.62 10.74
N GLY A 22 1.11 0.24 9.74
CA GLY A 22 0.81 -0.06 8.34
C GLY A 22 1.94 -0.75 7.59
N THR A 23 1.88 -0.67 6.26
CA THR A 23 2.82 -1.32 5.33
C THR A 23 4.28 -1.00 5.65
N SER A 24 4.62 0.28 5.77
CA SER A 24 6.00 0.73 6.00
C SER A 24 6.40 0.64 7.47
N GLY A 25 5.46 0.98 8.38
CA GLY A 25 5.76 1.05 9.81
C GLY A 25 6.13 -0.30 10.42
N LEU A 26 5.42 -1.37 10.05
CA LEU A 26 5.76 -2.72 10.53
C LEU A 26 7.09 -3.23 9.96
N VAL A 27 7.43 -2.86 8.73
CA VAL A 27 8.76 -3.18 8.17
C VAL A 27 9.85 -2.48 8.96
N ALA A 28 9.72 -1.17 9.18
CA ALA A 28 10.69 -0.38 9.95
C ALA A 28 10.82 -0.92 11.39
N ALA A 29 9.70 -1.16 12.07
CA ALA A 29 9.69 -1.67 13.43
C ALA A 29 10.40 -3.03 13.58
N VAL A 30 10.10 -3.95 12.66
CA VAL A 30 10.71 -5.29 12.71
C VAL A 30 12.19 -5.24 12.39
N ARG A 31 12.61 -4.40 11.43
CA ARG A 31 14.03 -4.25 11.09
C ARG A 31 14.83 -3.59 12.22
N LEU A 32 14.30 -2.54 12.83
CA LEU A 32 14.97 -1.90 13.99
C LEU A 32 15.08 -2.86 15.18
N SER A 33 14.04 -3.65 15.43
CA SER A 33 14.04 -4.62 16.55
C SER A 33 14.93 -5.85 16.32
N GLU A 34 15.63 -5.97 15.17
CA GLU A 34 16.69 -6.96 14.96
C GLU A 34 17.87 -6.74 15.93
N ASP A 35 18.11 -5.49 16.32
CA ASP A 35 19.03 -5.16 17.42
C ASP A 35 18.30 -5.31 18.77
N PRO A 36 18.66 -6.30 19.60
CA PRO A 36 17.97 -6.51 20.87
C PRO A 36 18.30 -5.42 21.93
N SER A 37 19.28 -4.57 21.68
CA SER A 37 19.66 -3.47 22.58
C SER A 37 18.74 -2.26 22.46
N VAL A 38 17.93 -2.15 21.41
CA VAL A 38 16.99 -1.05 21.20
C VAL A 38 15.54 -1.47 21.48
N THR A 39 14.76 -0.54 21.99
CA THR A 39 13.32 -0.71 22.22
C THR A 39 12.52 -0.02 21.14
N VAL A 40 11.57 -0.74 20.54
CA VAL A 40 10.73 -0.23 19.44
C VAL A 40 9.27 -0.32 19.85
N LEU A 41 8.55 0.81 19.75
CA LEU A 41 7.11 0.89 19.98
C LEU A 41 6.40 1.30 18.70
N VAL A 42 5.40 0.51 18.28
CA VAL A 42 4.46 0.87 17.22
C VAL A 42 3.17 1.36 17.86
N LEU A 43 2.69 2.53 17.45
CA LEU A 43 1.38 3.08 17.78
C LEU A 43 0.47 2.99 16.55
N GLU A 44 -0.55 2.11 16.61
CA GLU A 44 -1.52 1.90 15.52
C GLU A 44 -2.91 2.34 15.94
N ALA A 45 -3.54 3.18 15.12
CA ALA A 45 -4.87 3.72 15.41
C ALA A 45 -5.99 2.68 15.33
N GLY A 46 -5.87 1.71 14.42
CA GLY A 46 -6.85 0.63 14.26
C GLY A 46 -6.59 -0.56 15.19
N GLN A 47 -7.27 -1.67 14.90
CA GLN A 47 -7.18 -2.90 15.67
C GLN A 47 -6.14 -3.87 15.08
N ASP A 48 -5.90 -4.99 15.76
CA ASP A 48 -4.94 -5.96 15.28
C ASP A 48 -5.42 -6.72 14.04
N ASN A 49 -6.69 -7.09 13.98
CA ASN A 49 -7.37 -7.76 12.86
C ASN A 49 -6.61 -8.99 12.31
N LEU A 50 -5.69 -9.57 13.07
CA LEU A 50 -4.90 -10.73 12.66
C LEU A 50 -5.78 -11.98 12.59
N GLY A 51 -5.69 -12.71 11.47
CA GLY A 51 -6.49 -13.93 11.25
C GLY A 51 -7.94 -13.67 10.89
N ASP A 52 -8.31 -12.42 10.56
CA ASP A 52 -9.67 -12.11 10.11
C ASP A 52 -9.86 -12.58 8.66
N PRO A 53 -10.80 -13.50 8.39
CA PRO A 53 -11.06 -14.02 7.05
C PRO A 53 -11.42 -12.94 6.02
N LYS A 54 -11.98 -11.79 6.45
CA LYS A 54 -12.29 -10.66 5.55
C LYS A 54 -11.04 -10.00 4.97
N ILE A 55 -9.91 -10.16 5.66
CA ILE A 55 -8.60 -9.67 5.23
C ILE A 55 -7.83 -10.78 4.51
N ASP A 56 -7.83 -11.98 5.09
CA ASP A 56 -6.93 -13.05 4.69
C ASP A 56 -7.39 -13.79 3.43
N VAL A 57 -8.72 -13.94 3.24
CA VAL A 57 -9.26 -14.71 2.11
C VAL A 57 -9.40 -13.83 0.85
N PRO A 58 -8.81 -14.22 -0.29
CA PRO A 58 -8.78 -13.39 -1.50
C PRO A 58 -10.16 -12.94 -2.00
N LEU A 59 -11.16 -13.79 -1.91
CA LEU A 59 -12.52 -13.46 -2.35
C LEU A 59 -13.20 -12.34 -1.53
N GLN A 60 -12.73 -12.07 -0.32
CA GLN A 60 -13.25 -10.98 0.52
C GLN A 60 -12.76 -9.59 0.10
N LEU A 61 -12.14 -9.52 -1.07
CA LEU A 61 -11.62 -8.33 -1.72
C LEU A 61 -12.69 -7.22 -1.78
N GLY A 62 -12.38 -6.04 -1.24
CA GLY A 62 -13.32 -4.90 -1.21
C GLY A 62 -14.36 -4.92 -0.08
N HIS A 63 -14.63 -6.06 0.57
CA HIS A 63 -15.61 -6.13 1.68
C HIS A 63 -15.19 -5.34 2.93
N THR A 64 -13.93 -4.97 3.02
CA THR A 64 -13.38 -4.13 4.09
C THR A 64 -13.57 -2.63 3.83
N PHE A 65 -13.86 -2.22 2.59
CA PHE A 65 -14.00 -0.82 2.21
C PHE A 65 -15.23 -0.18 2.85
N ARG A 66 -15.10 1.09 3.25
CA ARG A 66 -16.12 1.86 3.98
C ARG A 66 -16.51 1.28 5.36
N ASN A 67 -15.81 0.23 5.80
CA ASN A 67 -16.02 -0.29 7.15
C ASN A 67 -15.00 0.34 8.11
N PRO A 68 -15.43 1.15 9.10
CA PRO A 68 -14.53 1.91 9.97
C PRO A 68 -13.61 1.04 10.85
N GLN A 69 -13.87 -0.25 10.93
CA GLN A 69 -12.97 -1.20 11.57
C GLN A 69 -11.68 -1.40 10.77
N TYR A 70 -11.76 -1.39 9.42
CA TYR A 70 -10.66 -1.74 8.52
C TYR A 70 -10.20 -0.59 7.63
N ASP A 71 -11.04 0.43 7.44
CA ASP A 71 -10.85 1.49 6.46
C ASP A 71 -11.07 2.86 7.11
N TRP A 72 -10.17 3.79 6.85
CA TRP A 72 -10.36 5.20 7.21
C TRP A 72 -11.50 5.85 6.41
N ALA A 73 -11.80 5.30 5.24
CA ALA A 73 -12.87 5.74 4.35
C ALA A 73 -12.86 7.26 4.07
N PHE A 74 -11.69 7.82 3.81
CA PHE A 74 -11.56 9.23 3.49
C PHE A 74 -12.37 9.59 2.25
N MET A 75 -12.93 10.79 2.25
CA MET A 75 -13.62 11.36 1.10
C MET A 75 -12.87 12.61 0.64
N THR A 76 -12.68 12.74 -0.67
CA THR A 76 -12.18 14.00 -1.21
C THR A 76 -13.23 15.11 -1.03
N THR A 77 -12.79 16.35 -1.06
CA THR A 77 -13.70 17.45 -1.38
C THR A 77 -14.23 17.31 -2.81
N LYS A 78 -15.27 18.05 -3.14
CA LYS A 78 -15.83 18.05 -4.50
C LYS A 78 -14.76 18.37 -5.55
N GLN A 79 -14.59 17.47 -6.49
CA GLN A 79 -13.61 17.59 -7.57
C GLN A 79 -14.25 18.23 -8.80
N LYS A 80 -13.98 19.51 -9.01
CA LYS A 80 -14.56 20.32 -10.10
C LYS A 80 -14.43 19.65 -11.47
N ASN A 81 -13.24 19.12 -11.79
CA ASN A 81 -12.97 18.48 -13.07
C ASN A 81 -13.46 17.02 -13.15
N ALA A 82 -14.10 16.52 -12.10
CA ALA A 82 -14.73 15.20 -12.05
C ALA A 82 -16.24 15.29 -11.76
N ASN A 83 -16.93 16.29 -12.34
CA ASN A 83 -18.35 16.57 -12.18
C ASN A 83 -18.75 16.83 -10.71
N ASP A 84 -17.96 17.58 -9.98
CA ASP A 84 -18.15 17.91 -8.56
C ASP A 84 -18.37 16.68 -7.65
N ARG A 85 -17.84 15.52 -8.03
CA ARG A 85 -17.95 14.31 -7.22
C ARG A 85 -16.99 14.35 -6.03
N GLU A 86 -17.46 13.84 -4.92
CA GLU A 86 -16.63 13.40 -3.80
C GLU A 86 -16.23 11.95 -4.05
N ILE A 87 -14.93 11.67 -3.95
CA ILE A 87 -14.34 10.37 -4.31
C ILE A 87 -13.87 9.68 -3.04
N LEU A 88 -14.26 8.43 -2.87
CA LEU A 88 -13.79 7.60 -1.77
C LEU A 88 -12.31 7.24 -1.95
N TRP A 89 -11.52 7.50 -0.92
CA TRP A 89 -10.14 7.09 -0.80
C TRP A 89 -9.97 6.12 0.36
N SER A 90 -10.15 4.83 0.08
CA SER A 90 -9.93 3.77 1.07
C SER A 90 -8.46 3.69 1.47
N ARG A 91 -8.20 3.72 2.78
CA ARG A 91 -6.88 3.51 3.37
C ARG A 91 -7.01 2.59 4.57
N GLY A 92 -6.16 1.56 4.63
CA GLY A 92 -6.25 0.56 5.68
C GLY A 92 -6.05 1.14 7.09
N LYS A 93 -6.89 0.69 8.02
CA LYS A 93 -6.88 1.04 9.43
C LYS A 93 -6.73 -0.24 10.26
N GLY A 94 -5.60 -0.37 10.95
CA GLY A 94 -5.23 -1.58 11.69
C GLY A 94 -3.89 -2.14 11.24
N LEU A 95 -3.44 -3.22 11.89
CA LEU A 95 -2.15 -3.84 11.58
C LEU A 95 -2.08 -4.33 10.14
N GLY A 96 -1.01 -3.95 9.47
CA GLY A 96 -0.83 -4.16 8.05
C GLY A 96 -1.26 -2.97 7.17
N GLY A 97 -2.06 -2.04 7.71
CA GLY A 97 -2.53 -0.85 6.99
C GLY A 97 -3.12 -1.19 5.62
N SER A 98 -2.76 -0.42 4.59
CA SER A 98 -3.28 -0.64 3.24
C SER A 98 -2.83 -1.97 2.60
N SER A 99 -1.75 -2.62 3.06
CA SER A 99 -1.40 -3.98 2.63
C SER A 99 -2.39 -5.04 3.11
N ALA A 100 -3.19 -4.75 4.16
CA ALA A 100 -4.24 -5.63 4.67
C ALA A 100 -5.55 -5.53 3.86
N ILE A 101 -5.78 -4.45 3.11
CA ILE A 101 -7.04 -4.23 2.38
C ILE A 101 -6.88 -4.02 0.87
N ASN A 102 -5.64 -3.96 0.33
CA ASN A 102 -5.38 -3.83 -1.09
C ASN A 102 -5.84 -5.06 -1.91
N PHE A 103 -5.73 -4.97 -3.23
CA PHE A 103 -6.17 -6.02 -4.15
C PHE A 103 -5.10 -7.08 -4.45
N TYR A 104 -4.15 -7.30 -3.55
CA TYR A 104 -3.07 -8.29 -3.62
C TYR A 104 -2.05 -8.08 -4.73
N VAL A 105 -2.30 -7.26 -5.72
CA VAL A 105 -1.45 -7.14 -6.90
C VAL A 105 -0.03 -6.76 -6.51
N TRP A 106 0.92 -7.61 -6.91
CA TRP A 106 2.34 -7.35 -6.75
C TRP A 106 2.90 -6.85 -8.07
N ILE A 107 3.22 -5.57 -8.13
CA ILE A 107 3.86 -4.93 -9.28
C ILE A 107 5.03 -4.07 -8.80
N LYS A 108 5.96 -3.77 -9.69
CA LYS A 108 7.02 -2.79 -9.46
C LYS A 108 6.81 -1.60 -10.40
N PRO A 109 7.14 -0.38 -9.97
CA PRO A 109 7.07 0.79 -10.84
C PRO A 109 8.10 0.68 -11.98
N PRO A 110 7.97 1.51 -13.04
CA PRO A 110 9.02 1.64 -14.04
C PRO A 110 10.34 2.09 -13.41
N ALA A 111 11.46 1.56 -13.90
CA ALA A 111 12.78 1.96 -13.42
C ALA A 111 13.00 3.48 -13.55
N ALA A 112 12.51 4.07 -14.64
CA ALA A 112 12.63 5.50 -14.89
C ALA A 112 11.95 6.37 -13.83
N ASP A 113 10.80 5.95 -13.28
CA ASP A 113 10.08 6.67 -12.24
C ASP A 113 10.85 6.65 -10.91
N ILE A 114 11.50 5.54 -10.60
CA ILE A 114 12.36 5.45 -9.40
C ILE A 114 13.63 6.26 -9.57
N ASP A 115 14.26 6.22 -10.75
CA ASP A 115 15.45 7.03 -11.04
C ASP A 115 15.14 8.55 -11.06
N ALA A 116 13.89 8.92 -11.32
CA ALA A 116 13.46 10.32 -11.24
C ALA A 116 13.53 10.85 -9.80
N LEU A 117 13.31 10.02 -8.77
CA LEU A 117 13.43 10.43 -7.37
C LEU A 117 14.87 10.88 -7.03
N GLU A 118 15.87 10.19 -7.55
CA GLU A 118 17.27 10.59 -7.35
C GLU A 118 17.57 11.92 -8.04
N LYS A 119 17.03 12.12 -9.26
CA LYS A 119 17.19 13.37 -10.01
C LYS A 119 16.52 14.58 -9.33
N LEU A 120 15.48 14.33 -8.53
CA LEU A 120 14.82 15.34 -7.70
C LEU A 120 15.61 15.71 -6.42
N GLY A 121 16.83 15.23 -6.27
CA GLY A 121 17.70 15.59 -5.14
C GLY A 121 17.71 14.58 -3.99
N ASN A 122 17.30 13.34 -4.23
CA ASN A 122 17.29 12.26 -3.23
C ASN A 122 18.36 11.19 -3.55
N PRO A 123 19.64 11.41 -3.23
CA PRO A 123 20.73 10.50 -3.58
C PRO A 123 20.47 9.07 -3.04
N GLY A 124 20.67 8.08 -3.88
CA GLY A 124 20.44 6.68 -3.53
C GLY A 124 19.00 6.18 -3.70
N TRP A 125 18.03 7.06 -3.97
CA TRP A 125 16.66 6.67 -4.32
C TRP A 125 16.57 6.40 -5.83
N ASN A 126 17.24 5.35 -6.28
CA ASN A 126 17.34 4.93 -7.67
C ASN A 126 16.92 3.46 -7.85
N TRP A 127 16.76 3.03 -9.11
CA TRP A 127 16.32 1.68 -9.44
C TRP A 127 17.22 0.60 -8.87
N ALA A 128 18.55 0.76 -8.91
CA ALA A 128 19.48 -0.25 -8.43
C ALA A 128 19.27 -0.57 -6.95
N ASN A 129 19.10 0.44 -6.11
CA ASN A 129 18.79 0.26 -4.70
C ASN A 129 17.36 -0.27 -4.48
N TYR A 130 16.39 0.28 -5.21
CA TYR A 130 15.02 -0.19 -5.14
C TYR A 130 14.91 -1.69 -5.48
N GLU A 131 15.52 -2.13 -6.59
CA GLU A 131 15.55 -3.52 -6.99
C GLU A 131 16.18 -4.42 -5.92
N LYS A 132 17.33 -4.02 -5.37
CA LYS A 132 18.02 -4.74 -4.28
C LYS A 132 17.10 -4.95 -3.08
N TYR A 133 16.45 -3.89 -2.60
CA TYR A 133 15.61 -3.98 -1.40
C TYR A 133 14.25 -4.62 -1.68
N SER A 134 13.67 -4.46 -2.86
CA SER A 134 12.44 -5.16 -3.24
C SER A 134 12.65 -6.68 -3.30
N LYS A 135 13.78 -7.13 -3.83
CA LYS A 135 14.18 -8.56 -3.80
C LYS A 135 14.39 -9.07 -2.37
N LYS A 136 15.00 -8.25 -1.50
CA LYS A 136 15.17 -8.59 -0.07
C LYS A 136 13.82 -8.76 0.66
N ALA A 137 12.78 -8.07 0.21
CA ALA A 137 11.45 -8.15 0.81
C ALA A 137 10.63 -9.35 0.33
N GLU A 138 10.93 -9.92 -0.85
CA GLU A 138 10.09 -10.88 -1.57
C GLU A 138 10.58 -12.32 -1.44
N THR A 139 9.64 -13.26 -1.27
CA THR A 139 9.82 -14.67 -1.64
C THR A 139 8.82 -14.99 -2.75
N PHE A 140 9.32 -15.09 -3.97
CA PHE A 140 8.51 -15.50 -5.11
C PHE A 140 8.44 -17.02 -5.19
N HIS A 141 7.23 -17.55 -5.22
CA HIS A 141 6.94 -18.98 -5.38
C HIS A 141 6.71 -19.30 -6.86
N LEU A 142 7.45 -20.27 -7.37
CA LEU A 142 7.27 -20.74 -8.74
C LEU A 142 5.86 -21.31 -8.93
N PRO A 143 5.22 -21.10 -10.10
CA PRO A 143 3.97 -21.74 -10.42
C PRO A 143 4.15 -23.26 -10.49
N THR A 144 3.10 -23.98 -10.14
CA THR A 144 3.05 -25.44 -10.33
C THR A 144 2.93 -25.78 -11.80
N THR A 145 3.24 -27.04 -12.18
CA THR A 145 3.03 -27.53 -13.56
C THR A 145 1.57 -27.34 -14.00
N GLU A 146 0.60 -27.63 -13.12
CA GLU A 146 -0.83 -27.42 -13.39
C GLU A 146 -1.13 -25.94 -13.72
N GLN A 147 -0.56 -25.00 -12.99
CA GLN A 147 -0.74 -23.56 -13.25
C GLN A 147 -0.12 -23.16 -14.61
N THR A 148 1.06 -23.68 -14.92
CA THR A 148 1.76 -23.39 -16.20
C THR A 148 1.03 -24.01 -17.40
N ASP A 149 0.43 -25.18 -17.23
CA ASP A 149 -0.35 -25.85 -18.28
C ASP A 149 -1.67 -25.10 -18.55
N LEU A 150 -2.29 -24.55 -17.50
CA LEU A 150 -3.51 -23.74 -17.65
C LEU A 150 -3.23 -22.40 -18.31
N TYR A 151 -2.08 -21.80 -18.01
CA TYR A 151 -1.71 -20.50 -18.54
C TYR A 151 -0.17 -20.32 -18.54
N PRO A 152 0.45 -19.94 -19.67
CA PRO A 152 1.86 -19.68 -19.74
C PRO A 152 2.22 -18.39 -18.96
N HIS A 153 2.80 -18.57 -17.79
CA HIS A 153 3.32 -17.46 -16.99
C HIS A 153 4.76 -17.16 -17.38
N THR A 154 5.04 -15.89 -17.55
CA THR A 154 6.40 -15.42 -17.84
C THR A 154 7.00 -14.73 -16.60
N PHE A 155 8.25 -15.05 -16.30
CA PHE A 155 9.00 -14.41 -15.22
C PHE A 155 10.50 -14.61 -15.41
N ASP A 156 11.29 -13.64 -14.98
CA ASP A 156 12.75 -13.78 -14.85
C ASP A 156 13.12 -13.87 -13.37
N LEU A 157 13.67 -15.00 -12.95
CA LEU A 157 14.09 -15.20 -11.56
C LEU A 157 15.16 -14.18 -11.11
N LYS A 158 15.90 -13.59 -12.06
CA LYS A 158 16.87 -12.55 -11.72
C LYS A 158 16.22 -11.28 -11.16
N ALA A 159 14.97 -10.99 -11.56
CA ALA A 159 14.21 -9.85 -11.08
C ALA A 159 13.44 -10.15 -9.80
N ARG A 160 13.45 -11.39 -9.30
CA ARG A 160 12.63 -11.86 -8.18
C ARG A 160 13.46 -12.10 -6.91
N GLY A 161 12.82 -11.89 -5.75
CA GLY A 161 13.37 -12.31 -4.46
C GLY A 161 12.98 -13.75 -4.13
N THR A 162 13.81 -14.45 -3.36
CA THR A 162 13.60 -15.88 -3.04
C THR A 162 13.62 -16.19 -1.55
N SER A 163 13.85 -15.20 -0.69
CA SER A 163 14.05 -15.42 0.75
C SER A 163 13.49 -14.29 1.64
N GLY A 164 12.77 -13.35 1.06
CA GLY A 164 12.16 -12.27 1.81
C GLY A 164 10.87 -12.70 2.53
N PRO A 165 10.38 -11.89 3.48
CA PRO A 165 9.21 -12.25 4.28
C PRO A 165 7.89 -12.19 3.50
N VAL A 166 7.75 -11.31 2.51
CA VAL A 166 6.52 -11.18 1.72
C VAL A 166 6.40 -12.35 0.75
N GLN A 167 5.37 -13.15 0.92
CA GLN A 167 5.08 -14.29 0.05
C GLN A 167 4.36 -13.79 -1.20
N VAL A 168 4.87 -14.13 -2.37
CA VAL A 168 4.34 -13.72 -3.66
C VAL A 168 4.19 -14.94 -4.55
N ALA A 169 3.01 -15.14 -5.08
CA ALA A 169 2.70 -16.27 -5.95
C ALA A 169 1.89 -15.82 -7.16
N ILE A 170 1.94 -16.62 -8.21
CA ILE A 170 0.99 -16.53 -9.30
C ILE A 170 -0.35 -17.10 -8.78
N PRO A 171 -1.49 -16.42 -9.01
CA PRO A 171 -2.79 -16.93 -8.58
C PRO A 171 -3.04 -18.36 -9.06
N ALA A 172 -3.67 -19.18 -8.20
CA ALA A 172 -3.97 -20.58 -8.54
C ALA A 172 -5.05 -20.71 -9.62
N HIS A 173 -5.81 -19.65 -9.83
CA HIS A 173 -6.86 -19.57 -10.84
C HIS A 173 -6.70 -18.29 -11.66
N VAL A 174 -6.70 -18.41 -12.98
CA VAL A 174 -6.72 -17.29 -13.93
C VAL A 174 -7.97 -17.45 -14.79
N HIS A 175 -8.85 -16.46 -14.75
CA HIS A 175 -10.10 -16.50 -15.49
C HIS A 175 -9.87 -16.54 -17.02
N THR A 176 -10.78 -17.17 -17.74
CA THR A 176 -10.71 -17.22 -19.22
C THR A 176 -10.74 -15.82 -19.84
N LEU A 177 -11.49 -14.89 -19.24
CA LEU A 177 -11.52 -13.49 -19.69
C LEU A 177 -10.19 -12.78 -19.53
N ASP A 178 -9.40 -13.10 -18.50
CA ASP A 178 -8.05 -12.56 -18.31
C ASP A 178 -7.11 -12.97 -19.46
N LYS A 179 -7.21 -14.22 -19.90
CA LYS A 179 -6.45 -14.74 -21.06
C LYS A 179 -6.85 -14.01 -22.35
N LEU A 180 -8.15 -13.90 -22.59
CA LEU A 180 -8.68 -13.21 -23.77
C LEU A 180 -8.34 -11.73 -23.78
N PHE A 181 -8.31 -11.08 -22.60
CA PHE A 181 -7.84 -9.71 -22.47
C PHE A 181 -6.38 -9.58 -22.91
N GLN A 182 -5.50 -10.44 -22.42
CA GLN A 182 -4.09 -10.40 -22.78
C GLN A 182 -3.87 -10.67 -24.29
N GLU A 183 -4.53 -11.69 -24.83
CA GLU A 183 -4.49 -11.99 -26.27
C GLU A 183 -4.99 -10.80 -27.11
N THR A 184 -6.07 -10.15 -26.66
CA THR A 184 -6.60 -8.96 -27.31
C THR A 184 -5.59 -7.82 -27.30
N MET A 185 -4.93 -7.57 -26.19
CA MET A 185 -3.92 -6.54 -26.09
C MET A 185 -2.70 -6.80 -26.98
N VAL A 186 -2.27 -8.06 -27.08
CA VAL A 186 -1.21 -8.45 -28.02
C VAL A 186 -1.66 -8.24 -29.48
N ASN A 187 -2.88 -8.62 -29.82
CA ASN A 187 -3.45 -8.41 -31.16
C ASN A 187 -3.61 -6.91 -31.51
N LYS A 188 -3.72 -6.05 -30.50
CA LYS A 188 -3.74 -4.58 -30.65
C LYS A 188 -2.35 -3.95 -30.71
N GLY A 189 -1.28 -4.74 -30.66
CA GLY A 189 0.09 -4.29 -30.83
C GLY A 189 0.90 -4.11 -29.55
N LEU A 190 0.34 -4.46 -28.38
CA LEU A 190 1.14 -4.49 -27.17
C LEU A 190 2.04 -5.73 -27.14
N LYS A 191 3.25 -5.57 -26.59
CA LYS A 191 4.11 -6.74 -26.33
C LYS A 191 3.63 -7.50 -25.08
N ALA A 192 3.66 -8.82 -25.10
CA ALA A 192 3.63 -9.60 -23.89
C ALA A 192 4.98 -9.39 -23.16
N ILE A 193 4.92 -8.96 -21.89
CA ILE A 193 6.12 -8.70 -21.10
C ILE A 193 6.60 -10.00 -20.48
N ASN A 194 7.89 -10.32 -20.66
CA ASN A 194 8.48 -11.51 -20.05
C ASN A 194 8.60 -11.37 -18.53
N ASP A 195 8.90 -10.16 -18.05
CA ASP A 195 9.02 -9.89 -16.63
C ASP A 195 8.69 -8.43 -16.30
N PRO A 196 7.51 -8.16 -15.73
CA PRO A 196 7.10 -6.80 -15.32
C PRO A 196 7.85 -6.31 -14.07
N TYR A 197 8.72 -7.14 -13.47
CA TYR A 197 9.43 -6.83 -12.22
C TYR A 197 10.87 -6.35 -12.44
N SER A 198 11.31 -6.29 -13.69
CA SER A 198 12.65 -5.81 -14.10
C SER A 198 12.74 -4.31 -14.33
N GLY A 199 11.63 -3.57 -14.14
CA GLY A 199 11.54 -2.12 -14.34
C GLY A 199 11.03 -1.70 -15.73
N ASP A 200 10.77 -2.64 -16.65
CA ASP A 200 10.04 -2.39 -17.89
C ASP A 200 8.61 -2.97 -17.76
N ILE A 201 7.62 -2.09 -17.67
CA ILE A 201 6.21 -2.48 -17.54
C ILE A 201 5.39 -2.12 -18.79
N ASN A 202 6.03 -1.71 -19.89
CA ASN A 202 5.36 -1.36 -21.14
C ASN A 202 4.87 -2.60 -21.90
N GLY A 203 3.60 -2.95 -21.78
CA GLY A 203 2.97 -4.10 -22.43
C GLY A 203 1.88 -4.75 -21.59
N THR A 204 1.67 -6.05 -21.75
CA THR A 204 0.63 -6.83 -21.05
C THR A 204 1.20 -8.08 -20.38
N TRP A 205 0.66 -8.44 -19.22
CA TRP A 205 1.10 -9.61 -18.45
C TRP A 205 0.04 -10.10 -17.46
N ILE A 206 0.25 -11.30 -16.90
CA ILE A 206 -0.48 -11.81 -15.74
C ILE A 206 0.34 -11.50 -14.49
N ALA A 207 -0.23 -10.72 -13.58
CA ALA A 207 0.44 -10.28 -12.37
C ALA A 207 0.53 -11.37 -11.30
N SER A 208 1.60 -11.33 -10.53
CA SER A 208 1.69 -12.06 -9.27
C SER A 208 0.88 -11.34 -8.18
N SER A 209 0.52 -12.10 -7.15
CA SER A 209 -0.23 -11.58 -5.99
C SER A 209 0.53 -11.81 -4.69
N THR A 210 0.34 -10.91 -3.73
CA THR A 210 0.86 -11.06 -2.36
C THR A 210 0.03 -12.07 -1.58
N LEU A 211 0.16 -13.33 -1.99
CA LEU A 211 -0.51 -14.49 -1.42
C LEU A 211 0.53 -15.55 -1.02
N ASP A 212 0.33 -16.14 0.15
CA ASP A 212 1.11 -17.31 0.55
C ASP A 212 0.49 -18.56 -0.08
N PRO A 213 1.15 -19.22 -1.06
CA PRO A 213 0.56 -20.37 -1.77
C PRO A 213 0.42 -21.62 -0.89
N ARG A 214 0.99 -21.63 0.32
CA ARG A 214 0.81 -22.74 1.28
C ARG A 214 -0.55 -22.70 1.94
N THR A 215 -1.10 -21.50 2.13
CA THR A 215 -2.39 -21.27 2.81
C THR A 215 -3.42 -20.59 1.90
N TRP A 216 -2.96 -19.98 0.82
CA TRP A 216 -3.74 -19.10 -0.06
C TRP A 216 -4.40 -17.95 0.68
N THR A 217 -3.68 -17.41 1.64
CA THR A 217 -4.09 -16.22 2.39
C THR A 217 -3.17 -15.04 2.07
N ARG A 218 -3.62 -13.85 2.41
CA ARG A 218 -2.90 -12.60 2.22
C ARG A 218 -1.54 -12.59 2.90
N SER A 219 -0.51 -12.19 2.18
CA SER A 219 0.79 -11.81 2.71
C SER A 219 0.87 -10.29 2.86
N SER A 220 0.33 -9.76 3.95
CA SER A 220 0.42 -8.35 4.34
C SER A 220 1.70 -8.06 5.10
N SER A 221 2.01 -6.78 5.37
CA SER A 221 3.13 -6.44 6.23
C SER A 221 2.96 -6.99 7.66
N ALA A 222 1.73 -7.16 8.14
CA ALA A 222 1.47 -7.77 9.44
C ALA A 222 1.82 -9.26 9.45
N THR A 223 1.33 -10.03 8.47
CA THR A 223 1.59 -11.47 8.38
C THR A 223 3.03 -11.80 7.97
N ALA A 224 3.63 -10.96 7.13
CA ALA A 224 4.99 -11.15 6.63
C ALA A 224 6.08 -10.73 7.63
N TYR A 225 5.89 -9.62 8.33
CA TYR A 225 6.93 -9.07 9.21
C TYR A 225 6.58 -9.21 10.68
N LEU A 226 5.40 -8.77 11.14
CA LEU A 226 5.08 -8.74 12.57
C LEU A 226 4.88 -10.14 13.14
N VAL A 227 4.01 -10.95 12.54
CA VAL A 227 3.63 -12.27 13.07
C VAL A 227 4.85 -13.18 13.31
N PRO A 228 5.81 -13.33 12.38
CA PRO A 228 7.01 -14.15 12.61
C PRO A 228 7.93 -13.63 13.73
N ASN A 229 7.81 -12.36 14.10
CA ASN A 229 8.65 -11.68 15.08
C ASN A 229 7.90 -11.29 16.36
N ILE A 230 6.69 -11.81 16.54
CA ILE A 230 5.79 -11.48 17.64
C ILE A 230 6.32 -11.88 19.02
N SER A 231 7.36 -12.69 19.10
CA SER A 231 8.03 -13.10 20.35
C SER A 231 9.15 -12.16 20.81
N ARG A 232 9.55 -11.18 20.00
CA ARG A 232 10.63 -10.25 20.38
C ARG A 232 10.20 -9.38 21.56
N SER A 233 10.98 -9.39 22.63
CA SER A 233 10.69 -8.65 23.87
C SER A 233 10.89 -7.14 23.73
N ASN A 234 11.77 -6.73 22.81
CA ASN A 234 12.11 -5.34 22.51
C ASN A 234 11.20 -4.68 21.45
N LEU A 235 10.26 -5.43 20.86
CA LEU A 235 9.23 -4.93 19.93
C LEU A 235 7.88 -4.90 20.65
N LYS A 236 7.28 -3.71 20.76
CA LYS A 236 5.95 -3.48 21.34
C LYS A 236 5.02 -2.88 20.30
N VAL A 237 3.76 -3.28 20.33
CA VAL A 237 2.70 -2.77 19.44
C VAL A 237 1.49 -2.42 20.31
N LEU A 238 1.05 -1.18 20.25
CA LEU A 238 -0.19 -0.73 20.87
C LEU A 238 -1.21 -0.40 19.78
N THR A 239 -2.30 -1.15 19.73
CA THR A 239 -3.44 -0.91 18.84
C THR A 239 -4.48 -0.02 19.50
N GLY A 240 -5.39 0.59 18.72
CA GLY A 240 -6.34 1.57 19.22
C GLY A 240 -5.68 2.86 19.73
N ALA A 241 -4.45 3.14 19.31
CA ALA A 241 -3.64 4.29 19.71
C ALA A 241 -3.57 5.33 18.56
N LEU A 242 -4.51 6.27 18.58
CA LEU A 242 -4.55 7.36 17.60
C LEU A 242 -3.56 8.46 17.99
N VAL A 243 -2.46 8.57 17.26
CA VAL A 243 -1.48 9.63 17.48
C VAL A 243 -2.10 10.98 17.11
N SER A 244 -1.99 11.94 18.03
CA SER A 244 -2.50 13.30 17.85
C SER A 244 -1.41 14.29 17.46
N ARG A 245 -0.20 14.16 17.98
CA ARG A 245 0.93 15.04 17.64
C ARG A 245 2.27 14.54 18.16
N ILE A 246 3.33 15.02 17.53
CA ILE A 246 4.72 14.89 17.98
C ILE A 246 5.04 16.07 18.88
N ILE A 247 5.80 15.85 19.95
CA ILE A 247 6.24 16.88 20.88
C ILE A 247 7.72 17.13 20.64
N PHE A 248 8.07 18.39 20.55
CA PHE A 248 9.46 18.85 20.39
C PHE A 248 9.97 19.49 21.67
N ASP A 249 11.30 19.52 21.82
CA ASP A 249 11.95 20.31 22.85
C ASP A 249 11.67 21.81 22.64
N PRO A 250 11.76 22.64 23.70
CA PRO A 250 11.58 24.08 23.57
C PRO A 250 12.54 24.68 22.54
N ALA A 251 12.04 25.64 21.75
CA ALA A 251 12.88 26.36 20.80
C ALA A 251 13.98 27.11 21.55
N THR A 252 15.21 26.98 21.07
CA THR A 252 16.32 27.87 21.41
C THR A 252 16.88 28.46 20.13
N ALA A 253 17.39 29.68 20.18
CA ALA A 253 17.85 30.41 18.97
C ALA A 253 18.94 29.70 18.16
N ASP A 254 19.66 28.75 18.78
CA ASP A 254 20.85 28.11 18.22
C ASP A 254 20.73 26.59 18.05
N ARG A 255 19.53 26.01 18.17
CA ARG A 255 19.37 24.55 18.17
C ARG A 255 18.23 24.09 17.27
N GLU A 256 18.51 23.06 16.48
CA GLU A 256 17.48 22.32 15.72
C GLU A 256 16.45 21.70 16.67
N ARG A 257 15.20 21.63 16.24
CA ARG A 257 14.11 21.00 16.99
C ARG A 257 14.36 19.50 17.09
N THR A 258 14.22 18.96 18.30
CA THR A 258 14.32 17.53 18.57
C THR A 258 12.96 17.00 19.00
N ALA A 259 12.47 15.94 18.36
CA ALA A 259 11.29 15.21 18.81
C ALA A 259 11.61 14.46 20.11
N THR A 260 10.86 14.72 21.18
CA THR A 260 11.12 14.17 22.52
C THR A 260 10.02 13.23 23.00
N ALA A 261 8.79 13.36 22.46
CA ALA A 261 7.68 12.52 22.84
C ALA A 261 6.61 12.47 21.74
N VAL A 262 5.69 11.51 21.88
CA VAL A 262 4.50 11.38 21.03
C VAL A 262 3.25 11.35 21.91
N LYS A 263 2.26 12.19 21.60
CA LYS A 263 0.93 12.16 22.20
C LYS A 263 -0.04 11.34 21.38
N PHE A 264 -0.82 10.51 22.04
CA PHE A 264 -1.82 9.67 21.41
C PHE A 264 -3.08 9.53 22.29
N ILE A 265 -4.19 9.24 21.64
CA ILE A 265 -5.49 8.95 22.25
C ILE A 265 -5.66 7.43 22.28
N HIS A 266 -6.04 6.89 23.43
CA HIS A 266 -6.42 5.48 23.57
C HIS A 266 -7.66 5.38 24.47
N GLY A 267 -8.77 4.89 23.92
CA GLY A 267 -10.08 5.06 24.54
C GLY A 267 -10.42 6.55 24.66
N ASP A 268 -10.87 6.96 25.85
CA ASP A 268 -11.27 8.35 26.12
C ASP A 268 -10.15 9.19 26.75
N ALA A 269 -8.92 8.70 26.81
CA ALA A 269 -7.83 9.36 27.49
C ALA A 269 -6.64 9.65 26.55
N ILE A 270 -5.93 10.74 26.89
CA ILE A 270 -4.70 11.16 26.21
C ILE A 270 -3.51 10.64 26.99
N TYR A 271 -2.58 10.05 26.26
CA TYR A 271 -1.33 9.50 26.78
C TYR A 271 -0.13 10.10 26.05
N GLU A 272 1.03 9.92 26.66
CA GLU A 272 2.31 10.34 26.11
C GLU A 272 3.34 9.22 26.30
N VAL A 273 4.23 9.07 25.32
CA VAL A 273 5.42 8.22 25.40
C VAL A 273 6.65 9.03 25.03
N ASN A 274 7.71 8.90 25.81
CA ASN A 274 8.98 9.58 25.56
C ASN A 274 9.81 8.80 24.53
N VAL A 275 10.61 9.52 23.76
CA VAL A 275 11.45 8.97 22.68
C VAL A 275 12.89 9.34 22.94
N ASP A 276 13.78 8.35 23.00
CA ASP A 276 15.19 8.56 23.30
C ASP A 276 16.03 8.73 22.02
N LYS A 277 15.61 8.18 20.87
CA LYS A 277 16.38 8.25 19.62
C LYS A 277 15.59 8.91 18.48
N GLU A 278 14.48 8.32 18.05
CA GLU A 278 13.79 8.80 16.85
C GLU A 278 12.28 8.50 16.84
N VAL A 279 11.51 9.42 16.28
CA VAL A 279 10.11 9.22 15.88
C VAL A 279 10.06 8.97 14.38
N ILE A 280 9.50 7.84 13.97
CA ILE A 280 9.36 7.46 12.56
C ILE A 280 7.89 7.52 12.17
N LEU A 281 7.55 8.47 11.29
CA LEU A 281 6.18 8.73 10.87
C LEU A 281 5.80 7.87 9.67
N CYS A 282 4.90 6.90 9.90
CA CYS A 282 4.42 5.92 8.94
C CYS A 282 2.88 5.86 8.89
N ALA A 283 2.21 6.98 9.13
CA ALA A 283 0.74 7.06 9.23
C ALA A 283 0.02 7.07 7.87
N GLY A 284 0.76 6.93 6.78
CA GLY A 284 0.24 6.91 5.41
C GLY A 284 0.13 8.29 4.79
N THR A 285 -0.17 8.33 3.50
CA THR A 285 -0.12 9.52 2.66
C THR A 285 -1.00 10.67 3.17
N ILE A 286 -2.16 10.36 3.77
CA ILE A 286 -3.11 11.37 4.26
C ILE A 286 -2.83 11.76 5.71
N ASN A 287 -2.61 10.77 6.59
CA ASN A 287 -2.46 11.06 8.02
C ASN A 287 -1.05 11.54 8.39
N SER A 288 0.00 11.21 7.61
CA SER A 288 1.35 11.69 7.93
C SER A 288 1.46 13.21 7.85
N PRO A 289 1.03 13.88 6.76
CA PRO A 289 1.01 15.35 6.75
C PRO A 289 0.08 15.93 7.82
N GLN A 290 -1.08 15.32 8.08
CA GLN A 290 -1.98 15.78 9.14
C GLN A 290 -1.29 15.77 10.53
N ILE A 291 -0.55 14.72 10.86
CA ILE A 291 0.18 14.64 12.14
C ILE A 291 1.29 15.68 12.20
N LEU A 292 1.99 15.96 11.09
CA LEU A 292 2.97 17.04 11.02
C LEU A 292 2.32 18.39 11.27
N GLU A 293 1.21 18.70 10.59
CA GLU A 293 0.46 19.96 10.78
C GLU A 293 -0.06 20.09 12.21
N LEU A 294 -0.65 19.04 12.79
CA LEU A 294 -1.06 19.01 14.19
C LEU A 294 0.10 19.20 15.17
N SER A 295 1.33 18.95 14.72
CA SER A 295 2.56 19.16 15.48
C SER A 295 3.21 20.52 15.25
N GLY A 296 2.57 21.40 14.45
CA GLY A 296 3.08 22.73 14.11
C GLY A 296 4.08 22.76 12.95
N ILE A 297 4.13 21.70 12.13
CA ILE A 297 5.02 21.60 10.96
C ILE A 297 4.18 21.68 9.69
N GLY A 298 4.30 22.76 8.93
CA GLY A 298 3.52 22.96 7.69
C GLY A 298 3.53 24.41 7.25
N GLN A 299 2.59 24.76 6.37
CA GLN A 299 2.42 26.13 5.90
C GLN A 299 1.86 27.02 7.02
N PRO A 300 2.46 28.18 7.32
CA PRO A 300 1.99 29.10 8.38
C PRO A 300 0.53 29.52 8.22
N GLU A 301 0.09 29.76 6.98
CA GLU A 301 -1.29 30.17 6.68
C GLU A 301 -2.31 29.06 6.95
N VAL A 302 -1.92 27.79 6.69
CA VAL A 302 -2.78 26.62 6.96
C VAL A 302 -2.89 26.42 8.47
N LEU A 303 -1.77 26.41 9.18
CA LEU A 303 -1.70 26.21 10.63
C LEU A 303 -2.44 27.30 11.39
N SER A 304 -2.23 28.57 11.03
CA SER A 304 -2.87 29.72 11.68
C SER A 304 -4.39 29.70 11.56
N ARG A 305 -4.94 29.25 10.41
CA ARG A 305 -6.39 29.14 10.21
C ARG A 305 -7.08 28.20 11.19
N VAL A 306 -6.36 27.21 11.71
CA VAL A 306 -6.87 26.21 12.66
C VAL A 306 -6.34 26.42 14.08
N GLY A 307 -5.64 27.54 14.33
CA GLY A 307 -5.14 27.93 15.64
C GLY A 307 -3.98 27.08 16.15
N ILE A 308 -3.15 26.57 15.24
CA ILE A 308 -1.93 25.84 15.56
C ILE A 308 -0.72 26.77 15.43
N ASP A 309 0.10 26.84 16.47
CA ASP A 309 1.34 27.60 16.44
C ASP A 309 2.35 26.94 15.48
N VAL A 310 3.05 27.79 14.71
CA VAL A 310 4.07 27.33 13.77
C VAL A 310 5.35 26.98 14.53
N GLU A 311 5.73 25.73 14.51
CA GLU A 311 7.00 25.22 15.04
C GLU A 311 8.07 25.19 13.97
N ILE A 312 7.71 24.74 12.76
CA ILE A 312 8.59 24.65 11.59
C ILE A 312 7.79 25.04 10.35
N ASP A 313 8.24 26.09 9.66
CA ASP A 313 7.71 26.48 8.35
C ASP A 313 8.22 25.48 7.28
N LEU A 314 7.32 24.63 6.83
CA LEU A 314 7.60 23.60 5.82
C LEU A 314 6.44 23.52 4.82
N PRO A 315 6.42 24.39 3.80
CA PRO A 315 5.25 24.58 2.92
C PRO A 315 4.88 23.37 2.05
N GLY A 316 5.79 22.40 1.88
CA GLY A 316 5.49 21.18 1.13
C GLY A 316 4.65 20.14 1.88
N VAL A 317 4.39 20.34 3.19
CA VAL A 317 3.57 19.40 3.97
C VAL A 317 2.10 19.53 3.55
N GLY A 318 1.49 18.40 3.22
CA GLY A 318 0.08 18.33 2.81
C GLY A 318 -0.19 18.73 1.35
N GLU A 319 0.84 19.18 0.63
CA GLU A 319 0.74 19.67 -0.73
C GLU A 319 1.04 18.59 -1.79
N ASN A 320 0.71 18.90 -3.05
CA ASN A 320 1.03 18.08 -4.23
C ASN A 320 0.54 16.62 -4.15
N LEU A 321 -0.60 16.39 -3.50
CA LEU A 321 -1.19 15.06 -3.43
C LEU A 321 -1.72 14.64 -4.80
N GLN A 322 -1.21 13.53 -5.33
CA GLN A 322 -1.57 12.97 -6.62
C GLN A 322 -2.19 11.59 -6.46
N GLU A 323 -3.20 11.28 -7.28
CA GLU A 323 -3.85 9.97 -7.32
C GLU A 323 -4.11 9.57 -8.77
N HIS A 324 -4.05 8.27 -9.04
CA HIS A 324 -4.41 7.74 -10.35
C HIS A 324 -5.91 7.89 -10.60
N VAL A 325 -6.27 8.51 -11.71
CA VAL A 325 -7.67 8.57 -12.16
C VAL A 325 -8.11 7.20 -12.61
N SER A 326 -9.22 6.71 -12.05
CA SER A 326 -9.84 5.45 -12.43
C SER A 326 -11.18 5.68 -13.09
N THR A 327 -11.38 5.02 -14.21
CA THR A 327 -12.68 4.90 -14.90
C THR A 327 -12.93 3.44 -15.24
N SER A 328 -14.21 3.04 -15.28
CA SER A 328 -14.60 1.67 -15.57
C SER A 328 -15.50 1.62 -16.80
N THR A 329 -15.21 0.68 -17.69
CA THR A 329 -16.12 0.30 -18.77
C THR A 329 -16.69 -1.07 -18.42
N ILE A 330 -18.01 -1.19 -18.40
CA ILE A 330 -18.73 -2.40 -18.01
C ILE A 330 -19.42 -2.95 -19.24
N TYR A 331 -19.23 -4.24 -19.49
CA TYR A 331 -19.88 -4.96 -20.59
C TYR A 331 -20.71 -6.10 -20.03
N GLU A 332 -21.89 -6.31 -20.57
CA GLU A 332 -22.70 -7.49 -20.32
C GLU A 332 -22.27 -8.60 -21.28
N LEU A 333 -22.09 -9.81 -20.76
CA LEU A 333 -21.77 -10.98 -21.54
C LEU A 333 -23.07 -11.56 -22.14
N ASP A 334 -22.98 -12.18 -23.31
CA ASP A 334 -24.09 -12.92 -23.88
C ASP A 334 -24.61 -13.97 -22.88
N PRO A 335 -25.95 -14.14 -22.75
CA PRO A 335 -26.53 -15.08 -21.79
C PRO A 335 -26.06 -16.54 -21.92
N GLY A 336 -25.59 -16.92 -23.13
CA GLY A 336 -25.02 -18.25 -23.40
C GLY A 336 -23.52 -18.35 -23.17
N SER A 337 -22.88 -17.30 -22.66
CA SER A 337 -21.44 -17.29 -22.37
C SER A 337 -21.11 -18.29 -21.27
N SER A 338 -20.07 -19.07 -21.50
CA SER A 338 -19.49 -19.98 -20.49
C SER A 338 -18.36 -19.34 -19.65
N HIS A 339 -18.14 -18.03 -19.85
CA HIS A 339 -17.08 -17.34 -19.10
C HIS A 339 -17.48 -17.10 -17.66
N GLU A 340 -16.58 -17.47 -16.77
CA GLU A 340 -16.72 -17.25 -15.34
C GLU A 340 -16.50 -15.77 -15.00
N THR A 341 -17.43 -15.19 -14.22
CA THR A 341 -17.35 -13.81 -13.70
C THR A 341 -17.63 -13.77 -12.23
N TRP A 342 -17.16 -12.69 -11.55
CA TRP A 342 -17.43 -12.46 -10.14
C TRP A 342 -18.92 -12.33 -9.81
N ASP A 343 -19.76 -11.94 -10.77
CA ASP A 343 -21.21 -11.82 -10.57
C ASP A 343 -21.88 -13.17 -10.28
N LEU A 344 -21.31 -14.28 -10.70
CA LEU A 344 -21.78 -15.63 -10.38
C LEU A 344 -21.83 -15.88 -8.86
N MET A 345 -20.99 -15.17 -8.08
CA MET A 345 -20.99 -15.24 -6.62
C MET A 345 -22.27 -14.70 -5.96
N ARG A 346 -23.13 -14.01 -6.73
CA ARG A 346 -24.48 -13.59 -6.26
C ARG A 346 -25.45 -14.74 -6.18
N ASP A 347 -25.19 -15.83 -6.90
CA ASP A 347 -25.93 -17.07 -6.79
C ASP A 347 -25.47 -17.84 -5.54
N PRO A 348 -26.37 -18.16 -4.59
CA PRO A 348 -25.99 -18.84 -3.34
C PRO A 348 -25.44 -20.27 -3.57
N GLU A 349 -25.90 -20.97 -4.60
CA GLU A 349 -25.45 -22.34 -4.90
C GLU A 349 -24.02 -22.28 -5.46
N TYR A 350 -23.77 -21.41 -6.43
CA TYR A 350 -22.44 -21.16 -6.97
C TYR A 350 -21.46 -20.69 -5.87
N ALA A 351 -21.89 -19.78 -5.00
CA ALA A 351 -21.07 -19.28 -3.90
C ALA A 351 -20.69 -20.39 -2.92
N ALA A 352 -21.61 -21.31 -2.64
CA ALA A 352 -21.35 -22.48 -1.77
C ALA A 352 -20.35 -23.45 -2.42
N GLU A 353 -20.50 -23.72 -3.72
CA GLU A 353 -19.56 -24.53 -4.49
C GLU A 353 -18.17 -23.89 -4.55
N ALA A 354 -18.08 -22.59 -4.85
CA ALA A 354 -16.85 -21.85 -4.88
C ALA A 354 -16.10 -21.89 -3.53
N LYS A 355 -16.84 -21.83 -2.42
CA LYS A 355 -16.28 -21.99 -1.07
C LYS A 355 -15.73 -23.40 -0.83
N ALA A 356 -16.43 -24.44 -1.30
CA ALA A 356 -15.96 -25.81 -1.22
C ALA A 356 -14.70 -26.03 -2.06
N LEU A 357 -14.66 -25.46 -3.27
CA LEU A 357 -13.46 -25.47 -4.13
C LEU A 357 -12.27 -24.75 -3.48
N TYR A 358 -12.50 -23.61 -2.84
CA TYR A 358 -11.45 -22.91 -2.09
C TYR A 358 -10.85 -23.79 -1.00
N ALA A 359 -11.68 -24.45 -0.22
CA ALA A 359 -11.22 -25.39 0.83
C ALA A 359 -10.45 -26.57 0.22
N ALA A 360 -10.83 -27.03 -0.98
CA ALA A 360 -10.14 -28.10 -1.72
C ALA A 360 -8.88 -27.62 -2.48
N GLY A 361 -8.51 -26.36 -2.38
CA GLY A 361 -7.33 -25.85 -3.04
C GLY A 361 -7.54 -25.31 -4.46
N LYS A 362 -8.77 -25.10 -4.89
CA LYS A 362 -9.16 -24.80 -6.27
C LYS A 362 -10.11 -23.62 -6.37
N GLY A 363 -10.44 -23.24 -7.60
CA GLY A 363 -11.53 -22.33 -7.94
C GLY A 363 -11.20 -20.85 -7.82
N MET A 364 -12.15 -20.04 -8.27
CA MET A 364 -12.00 -18.60 -8.44
C MET A 364 -11.66 -17.83 -7.15
N GLN A 365 -12.02 -18.36 -5.97
CA GLN A 365 -11.66 -17.74 -4.69
C GLN A 365 -10.16 -17.73 -4.39
N ARG A 366 -9.34 -18.43 -5.18
CA ARG A 366 -7.89 -18.43 -5.15
C ARG A 366 -7.27 -17.55 -6.23
N SER A 367 -8.09 -16.74 -6.90
CA SER A 367 -7.68 -15.72 -7.84
C SER A 367 -7.57 -14.35 -7.16
N GLY A 368 -6.90 -13.43 -7.85
CA GLY A 368 -6.88 -12.00 -7.56
C GLY A 368 -7.21 -11.22 -8.83
N LEU A 369 -6.85 -9.95 -8.87
CA LEU A 369 -6.77 -9.21 -10.13
C LEU A 369 -5.50 -9.65 -10.86
N THR A 370 -5.64 -10.20 -12.05
CA THR A 370 -4.54 -10.90 -12.71
C THR A 370 -4.07 -10.27 -14.00
N SER A 371 -4.97 -9.75 -14.84
CA SER A 371 -4.61 -9.18 -16.13
C SER A 371 -4.30 -7.69 -16.06
N PHE A 372 -3.13 -7.33 -16.54
CA PHE A 372 -2.66 -5.95 -16.59
C PHE A 372 -2.07 -5.59 -17.92
N SER A 373 -2.28 -4.32 -18.32
CA SER A 373 -1.59 -3.71 -19.43
C SER A 373 -1.23 -2.28 -19.09
N TYR A 374 0.04 -1.93 -19.29
CA TYR A 374 0.52 -0.56 -19.19
C TYR A 374 1.08 -0.14 -20.54
N PHE A 375 0.66 1.00 -21.01
CA PHE A 375 1.11 1.53 -22.30
C PHE A 375 0.89 3.05 -22.35
N PRO A 376 1.73 3.77 -23.10
CA PRO A 376 1.54 5.21 -23.25
C PRO A 376 0.31 5.51 -24.11
N LEU A 377 -0.37 6.61 -23.82
CA LEU A 377 -1.53 7.06 -24.60
C LEU A 377 -1.21 7.22 -26.10
N SER A 378 0.04 7.60 -26.42
CA SER A 378 0.54 7.73 -27.79
C SER A 378 0.47 6.45 -28.62
N LEU A 379 0.38 5.27 -27.98
CA LEU A 379 0.18 4.01 -28.72
C LEU A 379 -1.26 3.85 -29.21
N VAL A 380 -2.24 4.44 -28.50
CA VAL A 380 -3.66 4.34 -28.83
C VAL A 380 -4.06 5.40 -29.85
N ASN A 381 -3.67 6.62 -29.61
CA ASN A 381 -3.94 7.76 -30.48
C ASN A 381 -2.76 8.75 -30.46
N PRO A 382 -1.77 8.61 -31.37
CA PRO A 382 -0.58 9.44 -31.39
C PRO A 382 -0.84 10.94 -31.55
N GLU A 383 -1.84 11.31 -32.37
CA GLU A 383 -2.14 12.72 -32.66
C GLU A 383 -2.80 13.41 -31.49
N GLU A 384 -3.86 12.82 -30.91
CA GLU A 384 -4.53 13.37 -29.71
C GLU A 384 -3.60 13.38 -28.51
N SER A 385 -2.73 12.38 -28.36
CA SER A 385 -1.74 12.33 -27.28
C SER A 385 -0.79 13.51 -27.37
N ARG A 386 -0.28 13.82 -28.55
CA ARG A 386 0.63 14.94 -28.74
C ARG A 386 -0.06 16.26 -28.39
N VAL A 387 -1.28 16.49 -28.90
CA VAL A 387 -2.07 17.69 -28.61
C VAL A 387 -2.32 17.82 -27.09
N LEU A 388 -2.63 16.72 -26.43
CA LEU A 388 -2.85 16.72 -24.98
C LEU A 388 -1.56 17.04 -24.21
N ILE A 389 -0.44 16.41 -24.58
CA ILE A 389 0.87 16.63 -23.94
C ILE A 389 1.30 18.09 -24.12
N ASP A 390 1.28 18.60 -25.36
CA ASP A 390 1.67 19.97 -25.67
C ASP A 390 0.84 20.99 -24.85
N ARG A 391 -0.47 20.73 -24.68
CA ARG A 391 -1.35 21.56 -23.86
C ARG A 391 -0.97 21.49 -22.39
N LEU A 392 -0.72 20.31 -21.85
CA LEU A 392 -0.36 20.12 -20.43
C LEU A 392 1.01 20.75 -20.12
N GLU A 393 1.98 20.61 -21.00
CA GLU A 393 3.29 21.26 -20.87
C GLU A 393 3.13 22.79 -20.85
N ALA A 394 2.34 23.36 -21.76
CA ALA A 394 2.05 24.79 -21.78
C ALA A 394 1.33 25.29 -20.51
N GLU A 395 0.41 24.46 -19.94
CA GLU A 395 -0.27 24.79 -18.68
C GLU A 395 0.71 24.74 -17.48
N VAL A 396 1.65 23.80 -17.46
CA VAL A 396 2.69 23.71 -16.43
C VAL A 396 3.66 24.89 -16.53
N ASP A 397 4.12 25.22 -17.72
CA ASP A 397 5.04 26.34 -17.94
C ASP A 397 4.41 27.71 -17.62
N ALA A 398 3.08 27.81 -17.73
CA ALA A 398 2.34 29.02 -17.38
C ALA A 398 2.11 29.20 -15.88
N GLN A 399 2.36 28.17 -15.07
CA GLN A 399 2.26 28.30 -13.61
C GLN A 399 3.50 29.02 -13.07
N PRO A 400 3.33 30.07 -12.24
CA PRO A 400 4.48 30.71 -11.60
C PRO A 400 5.23 29.63 -10.79
N SER A 401 6.54 29.60 -10.95
CA SER A 401 7.43 28.77 -10.14
C SER A 401 7.15 29.03 -8.66
N GLN A 402 6.55 28.05 -7.98
CA GLN A 402 6.32 28.10 -6.54
C GLN A 402 7.63 27.93 -5.76
#